data_bff68236fb5c92d6939f6e8396f0d240
#
_entry.id   bff68236fb5c92d6939f6e8396f0d240
#
_cell.length_a   1.000
_cell.length_b   1.000
_cell.length_c   1.000
_cell.angle_alpha   90.00
_cell.angle_beta   90.00
_cell.angle_gamma   90.00
#
_symmetry.space_group_name_H-M   'P 1'
#
loop_
_entity.id
_entity.type
_entity.pdbx_description
1 polymer ?
#
loop_
_entity_poly.entity_id
_entity_poly.type
_entity_poly.pdbx_seq_one_letter_code
_entity_poly.pdbx_strand_id
1 'polypeptide(L)'
;MPAAREFPDAPRVGVGAIVLDGDRVLLARRGQAPSVGRWSIPGGLVDLGERLEDAVVREVQEECGLQVRLLGLCGVIDRVVREQDAVRYHYVIIDYVAERVGGQLEAGSDAAEVRWVPVSELGQYDCTDGLVDMIHRALAIHRAMSSQPGGAHR
;
A
#
# COMPACT_ATOMS: atom_id res chain seq x y z
N MET A 1 8.02 23.94 2.99
CA MET A 1 6.70 23.66 2.39
C MET A 1 6.72 22.31 1.72
N PRO A 2 5.80 21.45 2.06
CA PRO A 2 5.68 20.21 1.31
C PRO A 2 5.29 20.52 -0.12
N ALA A 3 5.80 19.74 -1.05
CA ALA A 3 5.44 19.89 -2.45
C ALA A 3 3.95 19.59 -2.62
N ALA A 4 3.30 20.31 -3.52
CA ALA A 4 1.89 20.11 -3.79
C ALA A 4 1.65 18.71 -4.38
N ARG A 5 0.56 18.06 -3.96
CA ARG A 5 0.16 16.78 -4.54
C ARG A 5 -0.47 16.99 -5.90
N GLU A 6 -1.30 18.02 -6.03
CA GLU A 6 -1.96 18.36 -7.30
C GLU A 6 -1.07 19.24 -8.15
N PHE A 7 -1.10 18.97 -9.45
CA PHE A 7 -0.34 19.71 -10.45
C PHE A 7 1.14 19.84 -10.05
N PRO A 8 1.78 18.69 -9.78
CA PRO A 8 3.18 18.71 -9.33
C PRO A 8 4.10 19.08 -10.48
N ASP A 9 5.28 19.58 -10.13
CA ASP A 9 6.34 19.89 -11.10
C ASP A 9 7.30 18.71 -11.30
N ALA A 10 7.09 17.62 -10.57
CA ALA A 10 7.87 16.39 -10.70
C ALA A 10 7.06 15.21 -10.16
N PRO A 11 7.37 13.98 -10.58
CA PRO A 11 6.74 12.80 -10.00
C PRO A 11 7.01 12.72 -8.51
N ARG A 12 6.02 12.24 -7.76
CA ARG A 12 6.12 12.04 -6.31
C ARG A 12 6.28 10.55 -6.02
N VAL A 13 7.13 10.23 -5.07
CA VAL A 13 7.37 8.83 -4.69
C VAL A 13 6.44 8.45 -3.56
N GLY A 14 5.66 7.39 -3.79
CA GLY A 14 4.80 6.80 -2.79
C GLY A 14 5.22 5.38 -2.47
N VAL A 15 4.77 4.87 -1.35
CA VAL A 15 4.98 3.49 -0.93
C VAL A 15 3.67 2.91 -0.45
N GLY A 16 3.55 1.58 -0.56
CA GLY A 16 2.39 0.87 -0.05
C GLY A 16 2.79 -0.47 0.52
N ALA A 17 1.92 -1.03 1.35
CA ALA A 17 2.13 -2.34 1.93
C ALA A 17 0.93 -3.24 1.67
N ILE A 18 1.17 -4.38 1.06
CA ILE A 18 0.19 -5.46 0.99
C ILE A 18 0.42 -6.30 2.25
N VAL A 19 -0.36 -6.04 3.28
CA VAL A 19 -0.23 -6.71 4.57
C VAL A 19 -1.12 -7.95 4.54
N LEU A 20 -0.50 -9.11 4.64
CA LEU A 20 -1.19 -10.39 4.55
C LEU A 20 -1.29 -11.04 5.93
N ASP A 21 -2.43 -11.66 6.19
CA ASP A 21 -2.69 -12.45 7.38
C ASP A 21 -3.53 -13.66 6.95
N GLY A 22 -2.85 -14.78 6.68
CA GLY A 22 -3.50 -15.96 6.12
C GLY A 22 -4.08 -15.64 4.75
N ASP A 23 -5.38 -15.80 4.61
CA ASP A 23 -6.09 -15.53 3.35
C ASP A 23 -6.72 -14.14 3.31
N ARG A 24 -6.34 -13.25 4.26
CA ARG A 24 -6.87 -11.89 4.34
C ARG A 24 -5.79 -10.87 4.02
N VAL A 25 -6.24 -9.75 3.46
CA VAL A 25 -5.38 -8.60 3.16
C VAL A 25 -5.96 -7.37 3.84
N LEU A 26 -5.07 -6.49 4.29
CA LEU A 26 -5.46 -5.24 4.93
C LEU A 26 -5.79 -4.20 3.85
N LEU A 27 -7.01 -3.67 3.89
CA LEU A 27 -7.43 -2.59 3.00
C LEU A 27 -7.81 -1.36 3.80
N ALA A 28 -7.57 -0.20 3.18
CA ALA A 28 -7.97 1.09 3.71
C ALA A 28 -8.82 1.79 2.67
N ARG A 29 -9.94 2.38 3.10
CA ARG A 29 -10.79 3.18 2.22
C ARG A 29 -10.24 4.60 2.18
N ARG A 30 -9.99 5.09 0.98
CA ARG A 30 -9.37 6.40 0.79
C ARG A 30 -10.30 7.52 1.23
N GLY A 31 -9.78 8.38 2.09
CA GLY A 31 -10.49 9.58 2.55
C GLY A 31 -10.13 10.83 1.77
N GLN A 32 -9.13 10.76 0.89
CA GLN A 32 -8.62 11.91 0.15
C GLN A 32 -8.43 11.59 -1.32
N ALA A 33 -8.44 12.64 -2.15
CA ALA A 33 -8.18 12.51 -3.58
C ALA A 33 -6.71 12.12 -3.83
N PRO A 34 -6.41 11.42 -4.92
CA PRO A 34 -7.37 10.90 -5.89
C PRO A 34 -8.09 9.66 -5.38
N SER A 35 -9.20 9.31 -6.03
CA SER A 35 -9.94 8.07 -5.77
C SER A 35 -10.59 8.01 -4.39
N VAL A 36 -11.17 9.13 -3.92
CA VAL A 36 -11.89 9.18 -2.64
C VAL A 36 -12.98 8.10 -2.60
N GLY A 37 -13.03 7.38 -1.48
CA GLY A 37 -14.04 6.35 -1.25
C GLY A 37 -13.69 4.98 -1.81
N ARG A 38 -12.67 4.86 -2.63
CA ARG A 38 -12.22 3.58 -3.14
C ARG A 38 -11.28 2.91 -2.14
N TRP A 39 -11.22 1.59 -2.22
CA TRP A 39 -10.37 0.80 -1.33
C TRP A 39 -8.99 0.59 -1.94
N SER A 40 -7.98 0.69 -1.09
CA SER A 40 -6.59 0.49 -1.50
C SER A 40 -5.82 -0.13 -0.34
N ILE A 41 -4.54 -0.41 -0.58
CA ILE A 41 -3.64 -0.82 0.50
C ILE A 41 -3.18 0.42 1.25
N PRO A 42 -2.77 0.27 2.52
CA PRO A 42 -2.19 1.40 3.25
C PRO A 42 -0.87 1.84 2.64
N GLY A 43 -0.61 3.12 2.69
CA GLY A 43 0.59 3.71 2.16
C GLY A 43 0.51 5.22 2.14
N GLY A 44 1.54 5.84 1.61
CA GLY A 44 1.62 7.29 1.50
C GLY A 44 2.91 7.74 0.87
N LEU A 45 3.20 9.03 0.98
CA LEU A 45 4.38 9.60 0.35
C LEU A 45 5.61 9.42 1.22
N VAL A 46 6.74 9.22 0.53
CA VAL A 46 8.05 9.19 1.18
C VAL A 46 8.47 10.62 1.48
N ASP A 47 8.92 10.86 2.71
CA ASP A 47 9.44 12.17 3.10
C ASP A 47 10.88 12.33 2.62
N LEU A 48 11.27 13.57 2.34
CA LEU A 48 12.63 13.85 1.89
C LEU A 48 13.63 13.34 2.93
N GLY A 49 14.57 12.50 2.47
CA GLY A 49 15.58 11.90 3.33
C GLY A 49 15.16 10.61 4.00
N GLU A 50 13.91 10.22 3.84
CA GLU A 50 13.39 8.98 4.44
C GLU A 50 13.64 7.78 3.51
N ARG A 51 14.04 6.65 4.07
CA ARG A 51 14.20 5.43 3.29
C ARG A 51 12.83 4.83 2.99
N LEU A 52 12.72 4.14 1.84
CA LEU A 52 11.45 3.53 1.41
C LEU A 52 10.86 2.62 2.48
N GLU A 53 11.70 1.74 3.03
CA GLU A 53 11.23 0.75 4.01
C GLU A 53 10.73 1.41 5.29
N ASP A 54 11.39 2.47 5.73
CA ASP A 54 10.97 3.23 6.90
C ASP A 54 9.64 3.95 6.64
N ALA A 55 9.48 4.49 5.42
CA ALA A 55 8.25 5.18 5.02
C ALA A 55 7.05 4.22 5.04
N VAL A 56 7.22 3.00 4.52
CA VAL A 56 6.14 2.02 4.50
C VAL A 56 5.70 1.67 5.92
N VAL A 57 6.66 1.36 6.79
CA VAL A 57 6.35 0.98 8.17
C VAL A 57 5.65 2.12 8.89
N ARG A 58 6.13 3.35 8.71
CA ARG A 58 5.53 4.55 9.30
C ARG A 58 4.09 4.76 8.80
N GLU A 59 3.89 4.66 7.48
CA GLU A 59 2.56 4.89 6.90
C GLU A 59 1.53 3.86 7.36
N VAL A 60 1.91 2.59 7.47
CA VAL A 60 1.00 1.57 7.98
C VAL A 60 0.62 1.85 9.43
N GLN A 61 1.59 2.27 10.24
CA GLN A 61 1.32 2.63 11.64
C GLN A 61 0.37 3.83 11.71
N GLU A 62 0.64 4.87 10.95
CA GLU A 62 -0.18 6.10 10.98
C GLU A 62 -1.59 5.86 10.46
N GLU A 63 -1.73 5.07 9.39
CA GLU A 63 -3.01 4.90 8.71
C GLU A 63 -3.86 3.80 9.32
N CYS A 64 -3.25 2.76 9.84
CA CYS A 64 -3.95 1.55 10.28
C CYS A 64 -3.69 1.13 11.73
N GLY A 65 -2.73 1.76 12.40
CA GLY A 65 -2.39 1.41 13.79
C GLY A 65 -1.58 0.13 13.95
N LEU A 66 -1.13 -0.47 12.85
CA LEU A 66 -0.42 -1.75 12.90
C LEU A 66 1.07 -1.58 12.73
N GLN A 67 1.81 -2.46 13.41
CA GLN A 67 3.23 -2.64 13.20
C GLN A 67 3.43 -3.80 12.25
N VAL A 68 4.25 -3.59 11.22
CA VAL A 68 4.48 -4.60 10.20
C VAL A 68 5.95 -4.88 10.00
N ARG A 69 6.24 -6.07 9.51
CA ARG A 69 7.55 -6.47 9.04
C ARG A 69 7.47 -6.65 7.53
N LEU A 70 8.39 -6.03 6.80
CA LEU A 70 8.43 -6.15 5.34
C LEU A 70 9.07 -7.48 4.97
N LEU A 71 8.44 -8.20 4.04
CA LEU A 71 8.91 -9.50 3.57
C LEU A 71 9.68 -9.38 2.26
N GLY A 72 9.35 -8.38 1.46
CA GLY A 72 10.04 -8.16 0.19
C GLY A 72 9.30 -7.19 -0.70
N LEU A 73 9.95 -6.83 -1.80
CA LEU A 73 9.37 -5.97 -2.81
C LEU A 73 8.31 -6.73 -3.58
N CYS A 74 7.13 -6.12 -3.74
CA CYS A 74 6.06 -6.70 -4.56
C CYS A 74 6.10 -6.18 -5.98
N GLY A 75 6.16 -4.86 -6.13
CA GLY A 75 6.20 -4.26 -7.46
C GLY A 75 6.23 -2.75 -7.41
N VAL A 76 6.37 -2.16 -8.59
CA VAL A 76 6.39 -0.71 -8.77
C VAL A 76 5.34 -0.37 -9.81
N ILE A 77 4.54 0.64 -9.54
CA ILE A 77 3.53 1.11 -10.50
C ILE A 77 3.63 2.62 -10.68
N ASP A 78 3.27 3.06 -11.87
CA ASP A 78 3.06 4.48 -12.18
C ASP A 78 1.60 4.80 -12.02
N ARG A 79 1.30 5.99 -11.51
CA ARG A 79 -0.06 6.48 -11.51
C ARG A 79 -0.04 7.92 -11.99
N VAL A 80 -0.50 8.12 -13.23
CA VAL A 80 -0.55 9.44 -13.85
C VAL A 80 -2.03 9.77 -14.08
N VAL A 81 -2.49 10.85 -13.50
CA VAL A 81 -3.85 11.34 -13.69
C VAL A 81 -3.77 12.67 -14.42
N ARG A 82 -4.37 12.72 -15.59
CA ARG A 82 -4.39 13.93 -16.42
C ARG A 82 -5.72 14.62 -16.35
N GLU A 83 -5.68 15.93 -16.40
CA GLU A 83 -6.87 16.76 -16.48
C GLU A 83 -6.63 17.77 -17.60
N GLN A 84 -7.35 17.61 -18.69
CA GLN A 84 -7.11 18.37 -19.92
C GLN A 84 -5.68 18.14 -20.39
N ASP A 85 -4.88 19.19 -20.56
CA ASP A 85 -3.50 19.09 -21.02
C ASP A 85 -2.49 19.02 -19.89
N ALA A 86 -2.96 19.05 -18.64
CA ALA A 86 -2.08 19.09 -17.47
C ALA A 86 -2.02 17.73 -16.77
N VAL A 87 -0.92 17.46 -16.10
CA VAL A 87 -0.80 16.31 -15.22
C VAL A 87 -1.28 16.76 -13.84
N ARG A 88 -2.41 16.21 -13.39
CA ARG A 88 -2.98 16.57 -12.10
C ARG A 88 -2.28 15.83 -10.96
N TYR A 89 -2.00 14.54 -11.16
CA TYR A 89 -1.26 13.72 -10.18
C TYR A 89 -0.25 12.86 -10.92
N HIS A 90 0.91 12.68 -10.33
CA HIS A 90 1.90 11.75 -10.86
C HIS A 90 2.66 11.11 -9.69
N TYR A 91 2.42 9.81 -9.50
CA TYR A 91 3.08 9.04 -8.45
C TYR A 91 3.84 7.88 -9.05
N VAL A 92 5.01 7.60 -8.46
CA VAL A 92 5.72 6.33 -8.64
C VAL A 92 5.57 5.62 -7.30
N ILE A 93 4.88 4.49 -7.30
CA ILE A 93 4.50 3.81 -6.06
C ILE A 93 5.25 2.48 -5.97
N ILE A 94 5.95 2.30 -4.85
CA ILE A 94 6.70 1.08 -4.56
C ILE A 94 5.91 0.31 -3.51
N ASP A 95 5.44 -0.90 -3.87
CA ASP A 95 4.63 -1.74 -3.01
C ASP A 95 5.44 -2.89 -2.45
N TYR A 96 5.28 -3.14 -1.14
CA TYR A 96 5.95 -4.21 -0.42
C TYR A 96 4.95 -5.24 0.07
N VAL A 97 5.38 -6.50 0.15
CA VAL A 97 4.66 -7.54 0.87
C VAL A 97 5.05 -7.43 2.33
N ALA A 98 4.08 -7.48 3.22
CA ALA A 98 4.32 -7.31 4.65
C ALA A 98 3.43 -8.22 5.48
N GLU A 99 3.83 -8.43 6.74
CA GLU A 99 3.01 -9.13 7.70
C GLU A 99 2.89 -8.32 8.99
N ARG A 100 1.76 -8.50 9.67
CA ARG A 100 1.54 -7.82 10.95
C ARG A 100 2.39 -8.46 12.04
N VAL A 101 3.06 -7.65 12.84
CA VAL A 101 3.82 -8.12 14.00
C VAL A 101 3.33 -7.50 15.32
N GLY A 102 2.46 -6.51 15.27
CA GLY A 102 1.93 -5.89 16.48
C GLY A 102 0.89 -4.81 16.17
N GLY A 103 0.47 -4.13 17.21
CA GLY A 103 -0.49 -3.04 17.09
C GLY A 103 -1.94 -3.50 17.06
N GLN A 104 -2.83 -2.53 17.00
CA GLN A 104 -4.28 -2.75 16.91
C GLN A 104 -4.83 -1.99 15.73
N LEU A 105 -5.70 -2.65 14.96
CA LEU A 105 -6.29 -2.06 13.76
C LEU A 105 -7.19 -0.88 14.12
N GLU A 106 -6.82 0.29 13.63
CA GLU A 106 -7.56 1.53 13.88
C GLU A 106 -7.29 2.51 12.76
N ALA A 107 -8.35 3.06 12.17
CA ALA A 107 -8.20 4.03 11.08
C ALA A 107 -7.55 5.31 11.59
N GLY A 108 -6.49 5.74 10.90
CA GLY A 108 -5.84 7.02 11.14
C GLY A 108 -6.60 8.15 10.45
N SER A 109 -6.05 9.37 10.52
CA SER A 109 -6.75 10.57 10.04
C SER A 109 -6.99 10.59 8.53
N ASP A 110 -6.14 9.91 7.76
CA ASP A 110 -6.23 9.93 6.29
C ASP A 110 -7.04 8.80 5.71
N ALA A 111 -7.43 7.82 6.53
CA ALA A 111 -8.24 6.68 6.09
C ALA A 111 -9.66 6.84 6.62
N ALA A 112 -10.64 6.66 5.73
CA ALA A 112 -12.04 6.70 6.14
C ALA A 112 -12.42 5.44 6.92
N GLU A 113 -11.77 4.31 6.58
CA GLU A 113 -12.04 3.02 7.21
C GLU A 113 -10.88 2.08 6.91
N VAL A 114 -10.59 1.15 7.83
CA VAL A 114 -9.58 0.09 7.61
C VAL A 114 -10.21 -1.25 7.93
N ARG A 115 -9.82 -2.29 7.19
CA ARG A 115 -10.49 -3.57 7.29
C ARG A 115 -9.60 -4.71 6.80
N TRP A 116 -9.66 -5.85 7.51
CA TRP A 116 -9.13 -7.11 6.99
C TRP A 116 -10.17 -7.71 6.05
N VAL A 117 -9.77 -8.01 4.82
CA VAL A 117 -10.67 -8.51 3.79
C VAL A 117 -10.17 -9.85 3.29
N PRO A 118 -11.02 -10.90 3.32
CA PRO A 118 -10.63 -12.15 2.66
C PRO A 118 -10.35 -11.91 1.19
N VAL A 119 -9.26 -12.46 0.68
CA VAL A 119 -8.88 -12.26 -0.72
C VAL A 119 -9.99 -12.72 -1.66
N SER A 120 -10.72 -13.76 -1.27
CA SER A 120 -11.86 -14.26 -2.07
C SER A 120 -13.00 -13.26 -2.19
N GLU A 121 -13.04 -12.23 -1.35
CA GLU A 121 -14.12 -11.23 -1.34
C GLU A 121 -13.71 -9.89 -1.96
N LEU A 122 -12.51 -9.79 -2.53
CA LEU A 122 -12.05 -8.53 -3.13
C LEU A 122 -12.97 -8.01 -4.22
N GLY A 123 -13.68 -8.89 -4.93
CA GLY A 123 -14.64 -8.49 -5.95
C GLY A 123 -15.84 -7.71 -5.42
N GLN A 124 -16.06 -7.73 -4.12
CA GLN A 124 -17.16 -6.98 -3.47
C GLN A 124 -16.74 -5.56 -3.12
N TYR A 125 -15.48 -5.20 -3.32
CA TYR A 125 -14.94 -3.89 -2.95
C TYR A 125 -14.58 -3.10 -4.20
N ASP A 126 -14.86 -1.80 -4.16
CA ASP A 126 -14.45 -0.89 -5.24
C ASP A 126 -12.96 -0.53 -5.03
N CYS A 127 -12.10 -1.37 -5.55
CA CYS A 127 -10.66 -1.23 -5.39
C CYS A 127 -10.07 -0.28 -6.41
N THR A 128 -8.97 0.39 -6.04
CA THR A 128 -8.23 1.22 -6.98
C THR A 128 -7.66 0.35 -8.11
N ASP A 129 -7.42 0.99 -9.25
CA ASP A 129 -6.98 0.28 -10.46
C ASP A 129 -5.68 -0.47 -10.24
N GLY A 130 -5.66 -1.74 -10.65
CA GLY A 130 -4.48 -2.60 -10.54
C GLY A 130 -4.25 -3.21 -9.17
N LEU A 131 -5.05 -2.85 -8.17
CA LEU A 131 -4.83 -3.33 -6.80
C LEU A 131 -5.01 -4.84 -6.68
N VAL A 132 -6.07 -5.38 -7.26
CA VAL A 132 -6.37 -6.81 -7.15
C VAL A 132 -5.23 -7.65 -7.75
N ASP A 133 -4.70 -7.24 -8.90
CA ASP A 133 -3.57 -7.92 -9.51
C ASP A 133 -2.33 -7.85 -8.63
N MET A 134 -2.09 -6.71 -8.01
CA MET A 134 -0.94 -6.54 -7.12
C MET A 134 -1.08 -7.43 -5.87
N ILE A 135 -2.29 -7.56 -5.33
CA ILE A 135 -2.55 -8.44 -4.19
C ILE A 135 -2.29 -9.90 -4.56
N HIS A 136 -2.76 -10.34 -5.74
CA HIS A 136 -2.48 -11.70 -6.19
C HIS A 136 -0.98 -11.95 -6.37
N ARG A 137 -0.26 -10.95 -6.85
CA ARG A 137 1.20 -11.02 -6.97
C ARG A 137 1.85 -11.16 -5.60
N ALA A 138 1.38 -10.40 -4.63
CA ALA A 138 1.88 -10.47 -3.25
C ALA A 138 1.63 -11.84 -2.63
N LEU A 139 0.46 -12.43 -2.89
CA LEU A 139 0.14 -13.77 -2.42
C LEU A 139 1.09 -14.81 -3.02
N ALA A 140 1.39 -14.70 -4.31
CA ALA A 140 2.31 -15.62 -4.98
C ALA A 140 3.72 -15.50 -4.38
N ILE A 141 4.17 -14.28 -4.13
CA ILE A 141 5.48 -14.04 -3.49
C ILE A 141 5.50 -14.66 -2.08
N HIS A 142 4.46 -14.42 -1.32
CA HIS A 142 4.35 -14.93 0.05
C HIS A 142 4.36 -16.47 0.08
N ARG A 143 3.61 -17.10 -0.83
CA ARG A 143 3.58 -18.56 -0.94
C ARG A 143 4.95 -19.12 -1.31
N ALA A 144 5.66 -18.48 -2.23
CA ALA A 144 6.99 -18.90 -2.64
C ALA A 144 7.96 -18.84 -1.47
N MET A 145 7.86 -17.83 -0.64
CA MET A 145 8.70 -17.71 0.55
C MET A 145 8.39 -18.81 1.57
N SER A 146 7.09 -19.09 1.77
CA SER A 146 6.63 -20.09 2.74
C SER A 146 6.99 -21.53 2.33
N SER A 147 7.09 -21.78 1.01
CA SER A 147 7.36 -23.12 0.50
C SER A 147 8.85 -23.42 0.35
N GLN A 148 9.72 -22.43 0.62
CA GLN A 148 11.16 -22.68 0.56
C GLN A 148 11.59 -23.61 1.71
N PRO A 149 12.36 -24.64 1.41
CA PRO A 149 12.80 -25.55 2.46
C PRO A 149 13.67 -24.79 3.45
N GLY A 150 13.26 -24.95 4.66
CA GLY A 150 13.89 -24.53 5.80
C GLY A 150 14.97 -23.60 5.75
N GLY A 151 14.88 -22.81 5.10
CA GLY A 151 15.71 -21.86 5.06
C GLY A 151 16.79 -22.15 5.92
N ALA A 152 16.92 -22.90 6.03
CA ALA A 152 17.73 -23.03 6.71
C ALA A 152 18.54 -22.28 7.24
N HIS A 153 18.62 -22.20 7.39
CA HIS A 153 19.13 -21.55 7.83
C HIS A 153 20.01 -21.29 8.01
N ARG A 154 20.20 -21.16 8.00
CA ARG A 154 21.16 -20.73 8.18
C ARG A 154 21.39 -19.85 8.80
#